data_7065289ff284aeaddc2ed5dfa3dc5b32
#
_entry.id   7065289ff284aeaddc2ed5dfa3dc5b32
#
_cell.length_a   1.000
_cell.length_b   1.000
_cell.length_c   1.000
_cell.angle_alpha   90.00
_cell.angle_beta   90.00
_cell.angle_gamma   90.00
#
_symmetry.space_group_name_H-M   'P 1'
#
loop_
_entity.id
_entity.type
_entity.pdbx_description
1 polymer ?
#
loop_
_entity_poly.entity_id
_entity_poly.type
_entity_poly.pdbx_seq_one_letter_code
_entity_poly.pdbx_strand_id
1 'polypeptide(L)'
;MNLKIEDMEFDSIITAVSSGKADFGMAGMTVTDERKKNIDFTTTYTTSKQVIIVRDDNASASGISFAEKFKTDFIKEARYTYLLKGLLNTVIIAFFAALMGVVIGFLIAVVRSNHDKTGHMKILNFICNIYLTVIRGTPTMVQLLIIYYVIFSSVHIDKLIVAILAFGINSGAYVAEIFRSGIMSIDNGQFEAARSLGLSYKTTMISVILPQAFKNVLPALANEFIVLLKETSISGYIGLNDLTRGGDIIRSITYDPMLPLIGVAIIYLVMVMGLSQLVKKLERRLRNNER
;
A
#
# COMPACT_ATOMS: atom_id res chain seq x y z
N MET A 1 -25.27 20.81 11.89
CA MET A 1 -24.42 19.63 11.96
C MET A 1 -24.35 19.05 10.55
N ASN A 2 -23.18 18.91 9.95
CA ASN A 2 -23.06 18.33 8.61
C ASN A 2 -22.82 16.83 8.78
N LEU A 3 -23.71 16.00 8.25
CA LEU A 3 -23.57 14.55 8.24
C LEU A 3 -22.54 14.18 7.16
N LYS A 4 -21.47 13.48 7.56
CA LYS A 4 -20.51 12.86 6.67
C LYS A 4 -20.70 11.35 6.75
N ILE A 5 -21.06 10.73 5.63
CA ILE A 5 -21.22 9.27 5.54
C ILE A 5 -19.92 8.68 5.07
N GLU A 6 -19.40 7.70 5.82
CA GLU A 6 -18.22 6.93 5.45
C GLU A 6 -18.58 5.46 5.29
N ASP A 7 -18.46 4.94 4.08
CA ASP A 7 -18.64 3.51 3.79
C ASP A 7 -17.36 2.74 4.18
N MET A 8 -17.51 1.63 4.90
CA MET A 8 -16.41 0.79 5.36
C MET A 8 -16.82 -0.68 5.47
N GLU A 9 -15.84 -1.57 5.61
CA GLU A 9 -16.10 -2.98 5.87
C GLU A 9 -16.89 -3.19 7.17
N PHE A 10 -17.84 -4.13 7.16
CA PHE A 10 -18.73 -4.41 8.30
C PHE A 10 -17.95 -4.68 9.59
N ASP A 11 -16.86 -5.44 9.51
CA ASP A 11 -16.03 -5.80 10.66
C ASP A 11 -15.23 -4.60 11.21
N SER A 12 -15.09 -3.54 10.44
CA SER A 12 -14.40 -2.31 10.83
C SER A 12 -15.30 -1.31 11.57
N ILE A 13 -16.63 -1.45 11.51
CA ILE A 13 -17.58 -0.47 12.06
C ILE A 13 -17.40 -0.32 13.58
N ILE A 14 -17.37 -1.43 14.33
CA ILE A 14 -17.20 -1.40 15.79
C ILE A 14 -15.87 -0.74 16.15
N THR A 15 -14.81 -1.12 15.46
CA THR A 15 -13.47 -0.54 15.68
C THR A 15 -13.44 0.96 15.37
N ALA A 16 -14.13 1.41 14.33
CA ALA A 16 -14.20 2.82 13.98
C ALA A 16 -14.93 3.65 15.05
N VAL A 17 -16.04 3.13 15.59
CA VAL A 17 -16.78 3.81 16.66
C VAL A 17 -16.00 3.77 17.98
N SER A 18 -15.48 2.61 18.40
CA SER A 18 -14.74 2.50 19.66
C SER A 18 -13.43 3.27 19.68
N SER A 19 -12.80 3.50 18.52
CA SER A 19 -11.60 4.32 18.38
C SER A 19 -11.88 5.83 18.16
N GLY A 20 -13.15 6.25 18.13
CA GLY A 20 -13.53 7.65 17.90
C GLY A 20 -13.33 8.13 16.45
N LYS A 21 -13.18 7.23 15.49
CA LYS A 21 -13.08 7.56 14.05
C LYS A 21 -14.45 7.83 13.43
N ALA A 22 -15.51 7.29 14.02
CA ALA A 22 -16.89 7.56 13.67
C ALA A 22 -17.67 7.86 14.96
N ASP A 23 -18.61 8.83 14.90
CA ASP A 23 -19.46 9.17 16.03
C ASP A 23 -20.53 8.09 16.26
N PHE A 24 -21.01 7.42 15.20
CA PHE A 24 -21.95 6.30 15.28
C PHE A 24 -21.83 5.40 14.04
N GLY A 25 -22.18 4.13 14.20
CA GLY A 25 -22.26 3.14 13.13
C GLY A 25 -23.70 2.75 12.81
N MET A 26 -24.04 2.60 11.53
CA MET A 26 -25.36 2.17 11.07
C MET A 26 -25.19 0.96 10.15
N ALA A 27 -25.64 -0.21 10.61
CA ALA A 27 -25.56 -1.45 9.86
C ALA A 27 -26.60 -2.44 10.35
N GLY A 28 -26.86 -3.50 9.58
CA GLY A 28 -27.67 -4.66 10.00
C GLY A 28 -26.94 -5.51 11.05
N MET A 29 -26.61 -4.91 12.19
CA MET A 29 -25.78 -5.52 13.22
C MET A 29 -26.61 -6.11 14.34
N THR A 30 -26.42 -7.39 14.63
CA THR A 30 -27.05 -8.04 15.80
C THR A 30 -26.38 -7.55 17.07
N VAL A 31 -27.18 -7.15 18.05
CA VAL A 31 -26.73 -6.79 19.40
C VAL A 31 -26.31 -8.05 20.15
N THR A 32 -25.06 -8.15 20.54
CA THR A 32 -24.54 -9.24 21.38
C THR A 32 -23.88 -8.70 22.62
N ASP A 33 -23.79 -9.51 23.70
CA ASP A 33 -23.16 -9.07 24.94
C ASP A 33 -21.66 -8.81 24.80
N GLU A 34 -21.01 -9.46 23.84
CA GLU A 34 -19.61 -9.17 23.52
C GLU A 34 -19.43 -7.80 22.89
N ARG A 35 -20.31 -7.45 21.96
CA ARG A 35 -20.29 -6.12 21.29
C ARG A 35 -20.63 -4.99 22.25
N LYS A 36 -21.57 -5.22 23.18
CA LYS A 36 -21.93 -4.25 24.23
C LYS A 36 -20.77 -3.89 25.16
N LYS A 37 -19.73 -4.71 25.25
CA LYS A 37 -18.53 -4.38 26.04
C LYS A 37 -17.69 -3.27 25.41
N ASN A 38 -17.82 -3.05 24.12
CA ASN A 38 -16.97 -2.14 23.36
C ASN A 38 -17.72 -0.90 22.85
N ILE A 39 -19.04 -0.97 22.67
CA ILE A 39 -19.86 0.11 22.13
C ILE A 39 -21.27 0.05 22.74
N ASP A 40 -21.94 1.20 22.80
CA ASP A 40 -23.35 1.30 23.15
C ASP A 40 -24.23 1.11 21.90
N PHE A 41 -25.41 0.55 22.12
CA PHE A 41 -26.42 0.35 21.08
C PHE A 41 -27.65 1.21 21.36
N THR A 42 -28.21 1.80 20.30
CA THR A 42 -29.53 2.42 20.36
C THR A 42 -30.63 1.37 20.56
N THR A 43 -31.85 1.82 20.82
CA THR A 43 -33.01 0.95 20.70
C THR A 43 -33.12 0.41 19.26
N THR A 44 -33.68 -0.77 19.13
CA THR A 44 -33.90 -1.40 17.82
C THR A 44 -34.78 -0.51 16.95
N TYR A 45 -34.27 -0.03 15.84
CA TYR A 45 -34.97 0.85 14.90
C TYR A 45 -35.60 0.08 13.72
N THR A 46 -35.18 -1.16 13.49
CA THR A 46 -35.75 -2.06 12.47
C THR A 46 -35.55 -3.51 12.87
N THR A 47 -36.47 -4.38 12.43
CA THR A 47 -36.35 -5.84 12.53
C THR A 47 -36.29 -6.42 11.13
N SER A 48 -35.30 -7.25 10.86
CA SER A 48 -35.17 -7.97 9.59
C SER A 48 -35.43 -9.46 9.79
N LYS A 49 -36.03 -10.08 8.79
CA LYS A 49 -36.17 -11.55 8.74
C LYS A 49 -34.93 -12.13 8.07
N GLN A 50 -34.29 -13.08 8.71
CA GLN A 50 -33.27 -13.89 8.05
C GLN A 50 -33.97 -14.97 7.23
N VAL A 51 -33.56 -15.15 5.99
CA VAL A 51 -34.07 -16.17 5.07
C VAL A 51 -32.87 -16.98 4.56
N ILE A 52 -33.12 -18.26 4.30
CA ILE A 52 -32.14 -19.12 3.66
C ILE A 52 -32.31 -18.93 2.15
N ILE A 53 -31.23 -18.48 1.47
CA ILE A 53 -31.20 -18.42 0.02
C ILE A 53 -30.67 -19.75 -0.49
N VAL A 54 -31.47 -20.47 -1.25
CA VAL A 54 -31.07 -21.71 -1.93
C VAL A 54 -30.96 -21.45 -3.42
N ARG A 55 -30.11 -22.19 -4.09
CA ARG A 55 -30.03 -22.15 -5.55
C ARG A 55 -31.32 -22.76 -6.10
N ASP A 56 -32.02 -22.05 -6.97
CA ASP A 56 -33.10 -22.61 -7.76
C ASP A 56 -32.51 -23.31 -8.98
N ASP A 57 -32.46 -24.63 -8.96
CA ASP A 57 -31.95 -25.44 -10.05
C ASP A 57 -32.82 -25.37 -11.31
N ASN A 58 -34.06 -24.89 -11.17
CA ASN A 58 -35.00 -24.64 -12.29
C ASN A 58 -34.97 -23.19 -12.79
N ALA A 59 -34.30 -22.29 -12.08
CA ALA A 59 -34.01 -20.96 -12.61
C ALA A 59 -33.06 -21.15 -13.79
N SER A 60 -33.63 -21.31 -14.99
CA SER A 60 -32.85 -21.12 -16.22
C SER A 60 -32.08 -19.85 -16.05
N ALA A 61 -30.75 -19.94 -16.02
CA ALA A 61 -29.88 -18.79 -16.18
C ALA A 61 -30.25 -18.21 -17.56
N SER A 62 -31.32 -17.40 -17.62
CA SER A 62 -31.64 -16.61 -18.79
C SER A 62 -30.40 -15.77 -19.02
N GLY A 63 -29.60 -16.22 -20.00
CA GLY A 63 -28.26 -15.72 -20.20
C GLY A 63 -28.30 -14.23 -20.49
N ILE A 64 -28.16 -13.44 -19.42
CA ILE A 64 -27.87 -12.02 -19.58
C ILE A 64 -26.61 -11.95 -20.45
N SER A 65 -26.73 -11.33 -21.63
CA SER A 65 -25.59 -11.22 -22.54
C SER A 65 -24.40 -10.56 -21.83
N PHE A 66 -23.19 -10.99 -22.16
CA PHE A 66 -21.97 -10.36 -21.63
C PHE A 66 -21.99 -8.83 -21.82
N ALA A 67 -22.46 -8.37 -22.97
CA ALA A 67 -22.60 -6.93 -23.27
C ALA A 67 -23.56 -6.21 -22.29
N GLU A 68 -24.64 -6.88 -21.91
CA GLU A 68 -25.64 -6.33 -20.98
C GLU A 68 -25.10 -6.30 -19.55
N LYS A 69 -24.39 -7.34 -19.11
CA LYS A 69 -23.66 -7.35 -17.84
C LYS A 69 -22.62 -6.24 -17.78
N PHE A 70 -21.80 -6.13 -18.81
CA PHE A 70 -20.78 -5.08 -18.90
C PHE A 70 -21.41 -3.68 -18.81
N LYS A 71 -22.52 -3.45 -19.51
CA LYS A 71 -23.26 -2.19 -19.45
C LYS A 71 -23.80 -1.91 -18.06
N THR A 72 -24.33 -2.94 -17.38
CA THR A 72 -24.89 -2.83 -16.03
C THR A 72 -23.77 -2.54 -15.01
N ASP A 73 -22.64 -3.23 -15.09
CA ASP A 73 -21.58 -3.14 -14.10
C ASP A 73 -20.76 -1.85 -14.22
N PHE A 74 -20.52 -1.39 -15.44
CA PHE A 74 -19.60 -0.27 -15.65
C PHE A 74 -20.24 1.01 -16.18
N ILE A 75 -21.23 0.90 -17.09
CA ILE A 75 -21.77 2.06 -17.78
C ILE A 75 -22.95 2.69 -17.02
N LYS A 76 -23.84 1.82 -16.50
CA LYS A 76 -25.03 2.28 -15.76
C LYS A 76 -24.59 3.11 -14.56
N GLU A 77 -25.24 4.28 -14.37
CA GLU A 77 -24.94 5.20 -13.27
C GLU A 77 -23.45 5.64 -13.22
N ALA A 78 -22.75 5.56 -14.37
CA ALA A 78 -21.33 5.89 -14.47
C ALA A 78 -20.44 5.15 -13.43
N ARG A 79 -20.73 3.88 -13.11
CA ARG A 79 -20.04 3.11 -12.08
C ARG A 79 -18.56 2.93 -12.33
N TYR A 80 -18.10 3.02 -13.60
CA TYR A 80 -16.67 3.07 -13.92
C TYR A 80 -15.93 4.19 -13.17
N THR A 81 -16.63 5.23 -12.72
CA THR A 81 -16.01 6.32 -11.93
C THR A 81 -15.45 5.85 -10.60
N TYR A 82 -16.00 4.78 -10.00
CA TYR A 82 -15.43 4.18 -8.79
C TYR A 82 -14.03 3.61 -9.08
N LEU A 83 -13.85 2.95 -10.24
CA LEU A 83 -12.53 2.44 -10.65
C LEU A 83 -11.57 3.57 -10.97
N LEU A 84 -12.00 4.63 -11.67
CA LEU A 84 -11.13 5.75 -12.01
C LEU A 84 -10.67 6.53 -10.77
N LYS A 85 -11.57 6.82 -9.84
CA LYS A 85 -11.23 7.46 -8.57
C LYS A 85 -10.32 6.57 -7.73
N GLY A 86 -10.65 5.27 -7.66
CA GLY A 86 -9.81 4.29 -6.98
C GLY A 86 -8.41 4.19 -7.58
N LEU A 87 -8.29 4.15 -8.90
CA LEU A 87 -7.01 4.14 -9.60
C LEU A 87 -6.18 5.39 -9.29
N LEU A 88 -6.82 6.57 -9.29
CA LEU A 88 -6.15 7.82 -8.95
C LEU A 88 -5.58 7.76 -7.52
N ASN A 89 -6.37 7.33 -6.55
CA ASN A 89 -5.93 7.19 -5.17
C ASN A 89 -4.78 6.17 -5.05
N THR A 90 -4.90 5.01 -5.71
CA THR A 90 -3.83 3.99 -5.78
C THR A 90 -2.52 4.59 -6.25
N VAL A 91 -2.54 5.36 -7.35
CA VAL A 91 -1.33 5.99 -7.91
C VAL A 91 -0.78 7.07 -6.97
N ILE A 92 -1.64 7.91 -6.40
CA ILE A 92 -1.23 8.96 -5.45
C ILE A 92 -0.55 8.34 -4.22
N ILE A 93 -1.19 7.34 -3.61
CA ILE A 93 -0.63 6.67 -2.43
C ILE A 93 0.72 6.07 -2.77
N ALA A 94 0.81 5.28 -3.85
CA ALA A 94 2.04 4.60 -4.24
C ALA A 94 3.16 5.60 -4.53
N PHE A 95 2.86 6.72 -5.21
CA PHE A 95 3.85 7.74 -5.55
C PHE A 95 4.44 8.42 -4.29
N PHE A 96 3.58 8.92 -3.41
CA PHE A 96 4.04 9.62 -2.20
C PHE A 96 4.64 8.65 -1.18
N ALA A 97 4.12 7.43 -1.06
CA ALA A 97 4.70 6.39 -0.22
C ALA A 97 6.10 5.98 -0.72
N ALA A 98 6.29 5.81 -2.03
CA ALA A 98 7.60 5.53 -2.61
C ALA A 98 8.60 6.67 -2.35
N LEU A 99 8.18 7.92 -2.54
CA LEU A 99 9.03 9.08 -2.27
C LEU A 99 9.47 9.12 -0.79
N MET A 100 8.53 8.94 0.12
CA MET A 100 8.81 8.86 1.56
C MET A 100 9.71 7.65 1.88
N GLY A 101 9.42 6.50 1.28
CA GLY A 101 10.22 5.27 1.42
C GLY A 101 11.67 5.47 0.97
N VAL A 102 11.89 6.16 -0.15
CA VAL A 102 13.24 6.50 -0.63
C VAL A 102 14.00 7.37 0.38
N VAL A 103 13.34 8.39 0.94
CA VAL A 103 13.97 9.27 1.95
C VAL A 103 14.34 8.48 3.21
N ILE A 104 13.38 7.74 3.78
CA ILE A 104 13.60 6.95 4.99
C ILE A 104 14.66 5.87 4.75
N GLY A 105 14.53 5.12 3.66
CA GLY A 105 15.44 4.03 3.32
C GLY A 105 16.86 4.50 3.08
N PHE A 106 17.04 5.63 2.39
CA PHE A 106 18.35 6.23 2.19
C PHE A 106 19.01 6.63 3.52
N LEU A 107 18.28 7.31 4.41
CA LEU A 107 18.80 7.70 5.73
C LEU A 107 19.24 6.49 6.54
N ILE A 108 18.43 5.43 6.57
CA ILE A 108 18.76 4.18 7.27
C ILE A 108 19.99 3.51 6.65
N ALA A 109 20.07 3.44 5.32
CA ALA A 109 21.20 2.85 4.62
C ALA A 109 22.52 3.60 4.92
N VAL A 110 22.48 4.93 5.00
CA VAL A 110 23.65 5.75 5.38
C VAL A 110 24.10 5.43 6.81
N VAL A 111 23.17 5.38 7.76
CA VAL A 111 23.48 5.05 9.17
C VAL A 111 24.13 3.68 9.27
N ARG A 112 23.53 2.67 8.66
CA ARG A 112 24.01 1.28 8.70
C ARG A 112 25.34 1.12 8.01
N SER A 113 25.50 1.67 6.80
CA SER A 113 26.77 1.61 6.06
C SER A 113 27.90 2.29 6.81
N ASN A 114 27.63 3.42 7.48
CA ASN A 114 28.63 4.08 8.31
C ASN A 114 29.01 3.24 9.54
N HIS A 115 28.02 2.66 10.22
CA HIS A 115 28.26 1.76 11.35
C HIS A 115 29.12 0.55 10.94
N ASP A 116 28.76 -0.13 9.85
CA ASP A 116 29.43 -1.35 9.39
C ASP A 116 30.93 -1.10 9.07
N LYS A 117 31.27 0.11 8.59
CA LYS A 117 32.65 0.46 8.20
C LYS A 117 33.47 1.17 9.27
N THR A 118 32.85 1.90 10.18
CA THR A 118 33.56 2.75 11.15
C THR A 118 33.35 2.34 12.60
N GLY A 119 32.34 1.48 12.87
CA GLY A 119 31.92 1.15 14.23
C GLY A 119 31.22 2.28 14.99
N HIS A 120 31.02 3.44 14.34
CA HIS A 120 30.31 4.58 14.92
C HIS A 120 28.79 4.43 14.82
N MET A 121 28.04 5.32 15.50
CA MET A 121 26.57 5.35 15.47
C MET A 121 25.87 4.07 15.98
N LYS A 122 26.44 3.35 16.95
CA LYS A 122 25.92 2.08 17.48
C LYS A 122 24.44 2.16 17.90
N ILE A 123 24.07 3.21 18.65
CA ILE A 123 22.69 3.38 19.15
C ILE A 123 21.73 3.59 17.97
N LEU A 124 22.10 4.45 17.03
CA LEU A 124 21.25 4.74 15.87
C LEU A 124 21.11 3.51 14.95
N ASN A 125 22.19 2.76 14.75
CA ASN A 125 22.16 1.50 14.02
C ASN A 125 21.26 0.46 14.73
N PHE A 126 21.28 0.39 16.08
CA PHE A 126 20.41 -0.48 16.86
C PHE A 126 18.93 -0.12 16.63
N ILE A 127 18.58 1.17 16.67
CA ILE A 127 17.21 1.65 16.39
C ILE A 127 16.80 1.30 14.95
N CYS A 128 17.69 1.52 13.96
CA CYS A 128 17.44 1.12 12.58
C CYS A 128 17.17 -0.39 12.45
N ASN A 129 17.93 -1.22 13.14
CA ASN A 129 17.73 -2.67 13.12
C ASN A 129 16.39 -3.09 13.73
N ILE A 130 15.96 -2.47 14.82
CA ILE A 130 14.63 -2.71 15.41
C ILE A 130 13.55 -2.34 14.37
N TYR A 131 13.64 -1.15 13.79
CA TYR A 131 12.69 -0.72 12.76
C TYR A 131 12.61 -1.73 11.59
N LEU A 132 13.75 -2.13 11.03
CA LEU A 132 13.79 -3.09 9.92
C LEU A 132 13.21 -4.45 10.31
N THR A 133 13.51 -4.92 11.53
CA THR A 133 13.01 -6.20 12.02
C THR A 133 11.51 -6.17 12.21
N VAL A 134 10.97 -5.12 12.84
CA VAL A 134 9.53 -4.98 13.10
C VAL A 134 8.76 -4.81 11.80
N ILE A 135 9.19 -3.88 10.95
CA ILE A 135 8.44 -3.54 9.72
C ILE A 135 8.47 -4.70 8.72
N ARG A 136 9.62 -5.35 8.53
CA ARG A 136 9.72 -6.49 7.60
C ARG A 136 9.22 -7.81 8.19
N GLY A 137 9.08 -7.89 9.50
CA GLY A 137 8.60 -9.07 10.21
C GLY A 137 7.09 -9.09 10.46
N THR A 138 6.36 -8.02 10.12
CA THR A 138 4.91 -7.93 10.32
C THR A 138 4.17 -7.66 9.01
N PRO A 139 2.93 -8.17 8.85
CA PRO A 139 2.15 -7.94 7.62
C PRO A 139 1.81 -6.45 7.42
N THR A 140 1.95 -5.95 6.21
CA THR A 140 1.65 -4.56 5.82
C THR A 140 0.22 -4.14 6.19
N MET A 141 -0.74 -5.06 6.01
CA MET A 141 -2.14 -4.82 6.39
C MET A 141 -2.29 -4.54 7.89
N VAL A 142 -1.62 -5.32 8.74
CA VAL A 142 -1.67 -5.13 10.20
C VAL A 142 -1.05 -3.79 10.59
N GLN A 143 0.05 -3.40 9.93
CA GLN A 143 0.67 -2.10 10.14
C GLN A 143 -0.28 -0.95 9.78
N LEU A 144 -0.95 -1.04 8.63
CA LEU A 144 -1.95 -0.05 8.20
C LEU A 144 -3.07 0.11 9.25
N LEU A 145 -3.62 -1.02 9.75
CA LEU A 145 -4.68 -1.00 10.75
C LEU A 145 -4.21 -0.41 12.09
N ILE A 146 -3.01 -0.78 12.55
CA ILE A 146 -2.43 -0.21 13.78
C ILE A 146 -2.22 1.29 13.63
N ILE A 147 -1.66 1.74 12.52
CA ILE A 147 -1.43 3.17 12.27
C ILE A 147 -2.75 3.93 12.25
N TYR A 148 -3.76 3.41 11.57
CA TYR A 148 -5.05 4.09 11.45
C TYR A 148 -5.88 4.06 12.72
N TYR A 149 -6.09 2.87 13.34
CA TYR A 149 -7.01 2.70 14.46
C TYR A 149 -6.38 2.86 15.84
N VAL A 150 -5.04 2.76 15.96
CA VAL A 150 -4.36 2.87 17.24
C VAL A 150 -3.57 4.18 17.32
N ILE A 151 -2.64 4.41 16.40
CA ILE A 151 -1.75 5.58 16.46
C ILE A 151 -2.53 6.87 16.21
N PHE A 152 -3.37 6.89 15.17
CA PHE A 152 -4.18 8.05 14.81
C PHE A 152 -5.63 7.97 15.32
N SER A 153 -5.93 7.14 16.33
CA SER A 153 -7.29 6.99 16.89
C SER A 153 -7.92 8.33 17.30
N SER A 154 -7.17 9.16 18.01
CA SER A 154 -7.65 10.44 18.56
C SER A 154 -7.51 11.63 17.59
N VAL A 155 -7.01 11.41 16.38
CA VAL A 155 -6.75 12.48 15.41
C VAL A 155 -7.58 12.27 14.16
N HIS A 156 -8.38 13.29 13.79
CA HIS A 156 -9.09 13.31 12.51
C HIS A 156 -8.13 13.70 11.39
N ILE A 157 -7.48 12.69 10.82
CA ILE A 157 -6.56 12.83 9.69
C ILE A 157 -7.17 12.15 8.46
N ASP A 158 -6.91 12.71 7.28
CA ASP A 158 -7.39 12.13 6.03
C ASP A 158 -6.80 10.72 5.83
N LYS A 159 -7.65 9.76 5.45
CA LYS A 159 -7.28 8.35 5.23
C LYS A 159 -6.18 8.20 4.18
N LEU A 160 -6.17 9.08 3.16
CA LEU A 160 -5.14 9.11 2.12
C LEU A 160 -3.76 9.38 2.73
N ILE A 161 -3.68 10.35 3.65
CA ILE A 161 -2.43 10.69 4.35
C ILE A 161 -1.98 9.53 5.22
N VAL A 162 -2.90 8.90 5.97
CA VAL A 162 -2.57 7.73 6.79
C VAL A 162 -2.04 6.58 5.93
N ALA A 163 -2.67 6.32 4.78
CA ALA A 163 -2.21 5.29 3.84
C ALA A 163 -0.80 5.62 3.32
N ILE A 164 -0.55 6.85 2.89
CA ILE A 164 0.78 7.30 2.44
C ILE A 164 1.83 7.08 3.54
N LEU A 165 1.52 7.44 4.80
CA LEU A 165 2.43 7.24 5.92
C LEU A 165 2.68 5.75 6.19
N ALA A 166 1.64 4.93 6.23
CA ALA A 166 1.75 3.50 6.50
C ALA A 166 2.59 2.78 5.44
N PHE A 167 2.25 2.98 4.15
CA PHE A 167 2.99 2.37 3.05
C PHE A 167 4.39 2.96 2.89
N GLY A 168 4.57 4.25 3.16
CA GLY A 168 5.87 4.89 3.09
C GLY A 168 6.83 4.42 4.20
N ILE A 169 6.33 4.23 5.43
CA ILE A 169 7.09 3.61 6.51
C ILE A 169 7.43 2.16 6.14
N ASN A 170 6.49 1.41 5.60
CA ASN A 170 6.74 0.04 5.16
C ASN A 170 7.80 -0.01 4.05
N SER A 171 7.61 0.73 2.96
CA SER A 171 8.56 0.81 1.84
C SER A 171 9.95 1.28 2.27
N GLY A 172 10.04 2.19 3.24
CA GLY A 172 11.33 2.66 3.77
C GLY A 172 12.23 1.53 4.27
N ALA A 173 11.66 0.47 4.82
CA ALA A 173 12.42 -0.70 5.27
C ALA A 173 12.96 -1.54 4.10
N TYR A 174 12.18 -1.70 3.03
CA TYR A 174 12.63 -2.41 1.83
C TYR A 174 13.65 -1.58 1.04
N VAL A 175 13.40 -0.29 0.89
CA VAL A 175 14.31 0.65 0.23
C VAL A 175 15.66 0.76 0.95
N ALA A 176 15.68 0.70 2.28
CA ALA A 176 16.92 0.66 3.04
C ALA A 176 17.80 -0.54 2.65
N GLU A 177 17.19 -1.69 2.45
CA GLU A 177 17.90 -2.89 2.00
C GLU A 177 18.32 -2.80 0.53
N ILE A 178 17.50 -2.17 -0.33
CA ILE A 178 17.85 -1.91 -1.73
C ILE A 178 19.11 -1.03 -1.79
N PHE A 179 19.15 0.06 -1.04
CA PHE A 179 20.36 0.92 -0.98
C PHE A 179 21.56 0.18 -0.43
N ARG A 180 21.39 -0.58 0.67
CA ARG A 180 22.47 -1.37 1.25
C ARG A 180 23.03 -2.38 0.25
N SER A 181 22.17 -3.14 -0.41
CA SER A 181 22.57 -4.09 -1.45
C SER A 181 23.28 -3.41 -2.62
N GLY A 182 22.78 -2.26 -3.06
CA GLY A 182 23.40 -1.49 -4.14
C GLY A 182 24.81 -0.98 -3.78
N ILE A 183 25.02 -0.54 -2.54
CA ILE A 183 26.36 -0.12 -2.07
C ILE A 183 27.29 -1.35 -1.97
N MET A 184 26.78 -2.47 -1.47
CA MET A 184 27.57 -3.70 -1.33
C MET A 184 27.88 -4.40 -2.66
N SER A 185 27.13 -4.10 -3.73
CA SER A 185 27.37 -4.66 -5.06
C SER A 185 28.60 -4.03 -5.77
N ILE A 186 29.14 -2.93 -5.24
CA ILE A 186 30.34 -2.31 -5.80
C ILE A 186 31.57 -3.08 -5.34
N ASP A 187 32.43 -3.41 -6.29
CA ASP A 187 33.67 -4.12 -6.04
C ASP A 187 34.55 -3.40 -5.01
N ASN A 188 35.04 -4.15 -4.02
CA ASN A 188 35.88 -3.59 -2.96
C ASN A 188 37.17 -2.96 -3.51
N GLY A 189 37.69 -3.43 -4.64
CA GLY A 189 38.83 -2.83 -5.33
C GLY A 189 38.61 -1.38 -5.71
N GLN A 190 37.36 -0.96 -6.01
CA GLN A 190 37.06 0.47 -6.25
C GLN A 190 37.28 1.32 -4.99
N PHE A 191 36.91 0.76 -3.85
CA PHE A 191 37.11 1.42 -2.57
C PHE A 191 38.63 1.49 -2.21
N GLU A 192 39.34 0.37 -2.37
CA GLU A 192 40.76 0.24 -2.10
C GLU A 192 41.59 1.16 -3.00
N ALA A 193 41.33 1.18 -4.31
CA ALA A 193 41.97 2.04 -5.27
C ALA A 193 41.80 3.53 -4.93
N ALA A 194 40.58 3.95 -4.62
CA ALA A 194 40.30 5.32 -4.21
C ALA A 194 41.07 5.73 -2.93
N ARG A 195 41.14 4.82 -1.96
CA ARG A 195 41.88 5.02 -0.72
C ARG A 195 43.39 5.07 -0.96
N SER A 196 43.90 4.25 -1.87
CA SER A 196 45.32 4.25 -2.27
C SER A 196 45.74 5.54 -2.96
N LEU A 197 44.79 6.20 -3.65
CA LEU A 197 45.00 7.55 -4.21
C LEU A 197 44.88 8.67 -3.15
N GLY A 198 44.78 8.35 -1.86
CA GLY A 198 44.72 9.31 -0.75
C GLY A 198 43.36 9.94 -0.51
N LEU A 199 42.29 9.48 -1.18
CA LEU A 199 40.94 10.01 -0.94
C LEU A 199 40.45 9.66 0.46
N SER A 200 39.83 10.64 1.14
CA SER A 200 39.17 10.39 2.42
C SER A 200 38.00 9.39 2.25
N TYR A 201 37.60 8.71 3.31
CA TYR A 201 36.43 7.83 3.28
C TYR A 201 35.17 8.53 2.71
N LYS A 202 34.90 9.74 3.20
CA LYS A 202 33.77 10.56 2.74
C LYS A 202 33.83 10.85 1.25
N THR A 203 34.99 11.26 0.76
CA THR A 203 35.20 11.55 -0.66
C THR A 203 35.06 10.28 -1.50
N THR A 204 35.66 9.17 -1.08
CA THR A 204 35.53 7.87 -1.74
C THR A 204 34.04 7.45 -1.87
N MET A 205 33.29 7.57 -0.76
CA MET A 205 31.86 7.22 -0.79
C MET A 205 31.07 8.12 -1.73
N ILE A 206 31.23 9.45 -1.64
CA ILE A 206 30.41 10.40 -2.40
C ILE A 206 30.78 10.42 -3.88
N SER A 207 32.09 10.39 -4.20
CA SER A 207 32.57 10.61 -5.57
C SER A 207 32.80 9.33 -6.37
N VAL A 208 32.99 8.18 -5.71
CA VAL A 208 33.30 6.91 -6.39
C VAL A 208 32.21 5.87 -6.19
N ILE A 209 31.85 5.57 -4.94
CA ILE A 209 30.97 4.44 -4.63
C ILE A 209 29.50 4.78 -4.89
N LEU A 210 28.98 5.88 -4.31
CA LEU A 210 27.57 6.23 -4.41
C LEU A 210 27.07 6.46 -5.84
N PRO A 211 27.83 7.12 -6.76
CA PRO A 211 27.38 7.27 -8.15
C PRO A 211 27.23 5.93 -8.89
N GLN A 212 28.11 4.96 -8.60
CA GLN A 212 28.02 3.61 -9.17
C GLN A 212 26.88 2.83 -8.52
N ALA A 213 26.78 2.85 -7.18
CA ALA A 213 25.72 2.18 -6.45
C ALA A 213 24.33 2.69 -6.86
N PHE A 214 24.18 4.00 -7.14
CA PHE A 214 22.90 4.59 -7.55
C PHE A 214 22.38 4.00 -8.85
N LYS A 215 23.25 3.69 -9.81
CA LYS A 215 22.86 3.03 -11.06
C LYS A 215 22.27 1.63 -10.82
N ASN A 216 22.85 0.88 -9.86
CA ASN A 216 22.37 -0.46 -9.50
C ASN A 216 21.08 -0.41 -8.68
N VAL A 217 20.91 0.63 -7.87
CA VAL A 217 19.73 0.84 -7.00
C VAL A 217 18.51 1.30 -7.79
N LEU A 218 18.69 2.13 -8.82
CA LEU A 218 17.58 2.78 -9.52
C LEU A 218 16.54 1.81 -10.13
N PRO A 219 16.94 0.71 -10.80
CA PRO A 219 15.97 -0.29 -11.28
C PRO A 219 15.21 -0.98 -10.15
N ALA A 220 15.89 -1.25 -9.02
CA ALA A 220 15.28 -1.87 -7.86
C ALA A 220 14.26 -0.94 -7.18
N LEU A 221 14.56 0.37 -7.07
CA LEU A 221 13.60 1.37 -6.59
C LEU A 221 12.38 1.49 -7.50
N ALA A 222 12.59 1.46 -8.82
CA ALA A 222 11.48 1.49 -9.76
C ALA A 222 10.61 0.22 -9.66
N ASN A 223 11.20 -0.94 -9.37
CA ASN A 223 10.45 -2.16 -9.10
C ASN A 223 9.70 -2.09 -7.77
N GLU A 224 10.27 -1.50 -6.72
CA GLU A 224 9.61 -1.25 -5.44
C GLU A 224 8.35 -0.39 -5.60
N PHE A 225 8.40 0.62 -6.46
CA PHE A 225 7.21 1.40 -6.81
C PHE A 225 6.09 0.53 -7.42
N ILE A 226 6.44 -0.43 -8.29
CA ILE A 226 5.47 -1.38 -8.86
C ILE A 226 4.88 -2.30 -7.77
N VAL A 227 5.68 -2.70 -6.80
CA VAL A 227 5.22 -3.49 -5.64
C VAL A 227 4.22 -2.68 -4.82
N LEU A 228 4.55 -1.43 -4.49
CA LEU A 228 3.68 -0.53 -3.74
C LEU A 228 2.31 -0.34 -4.40
N LEU A 229 2.26 -0.18 -5.72
CA LEU A 229 0.99 -0.07 -6.46
C LEU A 229 0.05 -1.24 -6.19
N LYS A 230 0.58 -2.45 -6.01
CA LYS A 230 -0.21 -3.63 -5.68
C LYS A 230 -0.56 -3.69 -4.20
N GLU A 231 0.37 -3.31 -3.33
CA GLU A 231 0.16 -3.33 -1.88
C GLU A 231 -0.91 -2.34 -1.43
N THR A 232 -1.10 -1.20 -2.13
CA THR A 232 -2.19 -0.26 -1.82
C THR A 232 -3.58 -0.88 -1.90
N SER A 233 -3.75 -2.06 -2.54
CA SER A 233 -5.02 -2.78 -2.64
C SER A 233 -5.67 -3.14 -1.30
N ILE A 234 -4.92 -3.08 -0.20
CA ILE A 234 -5.44 -3.28 1.15
C ILE A 234 -5.98 -2.01 1.81
N SER A 235 -5.91 -0.85 1.14
CA SER A 235 -6.39 0.43 1.69
C SER A 235 -7.90 0.44 1.95
N GLY A 236 -8.65 -0.42 1.27
CA GLY A 236 -10.08 -0.61 1.49
C GLY A 236 -10.45 -0.98 2.92
N TYR A 237 -9.54 -1.65 3.68
CA TYR A 237 -9.78 -2.04 5.08
C TYR A 237 -9.89 -0.85 6.05
N ILE A 238 -9.33 0.30 5.71
CA ILE A 238 -9.54 1.56 6.44
C ILE A 238 -10.65 2.42 5.81
N GLY A 239 -11.42 1.86 4.87
CA GLY A 239 -12.48 2.57 4.15
C GLY A 239 -11.98 3.61 3.15
N LEU A 240 -10.76 3.46 2.64
CA LEU A 240 -10.23 4.28 1.55
C LEU A 240 -10.62 3.66 0.21
N ASN A 241 -11.13 4.48 -0.70
CA ASN A 241 -11.49 4.02 -2.04
C ASN A 241 -10.23 3.96 -2.93
N ASP A 242 -9.54 2.81 -2.91
CA ASP A 242 -8.51 2.42 -3.88
C ASP A 242 -9.12 1.67 -5.08
N LEU A 243 -8.30 1.24 -6.03
CA LEU A 243 -8.78 0.55 -7.23
C LEU A 243 -9.54 -0.75 -6.90
N THR A 244 -9.06 -1.52 -5.92
CA THR A 244 -9.71 -2.77 -5.48
C THR A 244 -11.05 -2.49 -4.82
N ARG A 245 -11.11 -1.51 -3.94
CA ARG A 245 -12.36 -1.08 -3.30
C ARG A 245 -13.35 -0.54 -4.31
N GLY A 246 -12.90 0.16 -5.34
CA GLY A 246 -13.76 0.63 -6.46
C GLY A 246 -14.45 -0.54 -7.16
N GLY A 247 -13.75 -1.64 -7.42
CA GLY A 247 -14.34 -2.87 -7.97
C GLY A 247 -15.29 -3.55 -7.00
N ASP A 248 -14.96 -3.55 -5.71
CA ASP A 248 -15.77 -4.15 -4.66
C ASP A 248 -17.10 -3.40 -4.45
N ILE A 249 -17.09 -2.07 -4.55
CA ILE A 249 -18.32 -1.25 -4.54
C ILE A 249 -19.22 -1.63 -5.72
N ILE A 250 -18.68 -1.77 -6.93
CA ILE A 250 -19.48 -2.18 -8.10
C ILE A 250 -20.06 -3.59 -7.86
N ARG A 251 -19.24 -4.53 -7.41
CA ARG A 251 -19.67 -5.89 -7.05
C ARG A 251 -20.81 -5.91 -6.05
N SER A 252 -20.75 -5.08 -5.02
CA SER A 252 -21.77 -5.00 -3.98
C SER A 252 -23.10 -4.43 -4.48
N ILE A 253 -23.06 -3.51 -5.45
CA ILE A 253 -24.24 -2.89 -6.06
C ILE A 253 -24.89 -3.84 -7.09
N THR A 254 -24.09 -4.54 -7.87
CA THR A 254 -24.57 -5.35 -9.02
C THR A 254 -24.79 -6.82 -8.67
N TYR A 255 -24.25 -7.28 -7.54
CA TYR A 255 -24.18 -8.68 -7.14
C TYR A 255 -23.50 -9.57 -8.18
N ASP A 256 -22.71 -8.98 -9.10
CA ASP A 256 -21.84 -9.70 -10.03
C ASP A 256 -20.39 -9.60 -9.54
N PRO A 257 -19.80 -10.68 -9.02
CA PRO A 257 -18.40 -10.64 -8.56
C PRO A 257 -17.41 -10.76 -9.73
N MET A 258 -17.81 -11.32 -10.86
CA MET A 258 -16.88 -11.74 -11.90
C MET A 258 -16.32 -10.54 -12.67
N LEU A 259 -17.19 -9.75 -13.29
CA LEU A 259 -16.75 -8.67 -14.19
C LEU A 259 -16.01 -7.53 -13.45
N PRO A 260 -16.51 -7.02 -12.30
CA PRO A 260 -15.79 -5.97 -11.57
C PRO A 260 -14.41 -6.40 -11.11
N LEU A 261 -14.25 -7.63 -10.55
CA LEU A 261 -12.95 -8.11 -10.07
C LEU A 261 -11.99 -8.42 -11.23
N ILE A 262 -12.46 -8.99 -12.32
CA ILE A 262 -11.64 -9.16 -13.54
C ILE A 262 -11.24 -7.80 -14.11
N GLY A 263 -12.15 -6.83 -14.12
CA GLY A 263 -11.85 -5.46 -14.54
C GLY A 263 -10.72 -4.83 -13.73
N VAL A 264 -10.79 -4.93 -12.40
CA VAL A 264 -9.72 -4.50 -11.50
C VAL A 264 -8.39 -5.21 -11.81
N ALA A 265 -8.43 -6.54 -11.97
CA ALA A 265 -7.24 -7.32 -12.27
C ALA A 265 -6.60 -6.93 -13.60
N ILE A 266 -7.40 -6.66 -14.64
CA ILE A 266 -6.92 -6.19 -15.95
C ILE A 266 -6.28 -4.81 -15.82
N ILE A 267 -6.88 -3.87 -15.08
CA ILE A 267 -6.32 -2.53 -14.88
C ILE A 267 -4.96 -2.63 -14.17
N TYR A 268 -4.84 -3.41 -13.09
CA TYR A 268 -3.56 -3.66 -12.44
C TYR A 268 -2.54 -4.28 -13.39
N LEU A 269 -2.94 -5.29 -14.15
CA LEU A 269 -2.06 -5.98 -15.09
C LEU A 269 -1.49 -5.04 -16.15
N VAL A 270 -2.36 -4.24 -16.78
CA VAL A 270 -1.95 -3.26 -17.80
C VAL A 270 -0.99 -2.22 -17.21
N MET A 271 -1.31 -1.69 -16.03
CA MET A 271 -0.47 -0.72 -15.34
C MET A 271 0.90 -1.30 -14.98
N VAL A 272 0.93 -2.49 -14.37
CA VAL A 272 2.18 -3.18 -13.98
C VAL A 272 3.01 -3.57 -15.21
N MET A 273 2.39 -4.08 -16.28
CA MET A 273 3.09 -4.41 -17.52
C MET A 273 3.72 -3.17 -18.16
N GLY A 274 2.98 -2.07 -18.24
CA GLY A 274 3.49 -0.81 -18.78
C GLY A 274 4.69 -0.28 -17.99
N LEU A 275 4.57 -0.22 -16.67
CA LEU A 275 5.65 0.22 -15.79
C LEU A 275 6.86 -0.73 -15.85
N SER A 276 6.64 -2.04 -15.86
CA SER A 276 7.73 -3.03 -15.97
C SER A 276 8.51 -2.91 -17.28
N GLN A 277 7.85 -2.56 -18.38
CA GLN A 277 8.54 -2.28 -19.65
C GLN A 277 9.40 -1.01 -19.57
N LEU A 278 8.91 0.03 -18.89
CA LEU A 278 9.69 1.26 -18.66
C LEU A 278 10.91 0.98 -17.79
N VAL A 279 10.76 0.18 -16.71
CA VAL A 279 11.87 -0.23 -15.85
C VAL A 279 12.91 -1.02 -16.63
N LYS A 280 12.51 -2.02 -17.43
CA LYS A 280 13.43 -2.77 -18.30
C LYS A 280 14.19 -1.88 -19.31
N LYS A 281 13.52 -0.86 -19.85
CA LYS A 281 14.16 0.09 -20.76
C LYS A 281 15.18 0.97 -20.02
N LEU A 282 14.86 1.40 -18.80
CA LEU A 282 15.77 2.14 -17.93
C LEU A 282 17.03 1.31 -17.61
N GLU A 283 16.84 0.07 -17.16
CA GLU A 283 17.91 -0.86 -16.84
C GLU A 283 18.88 -1.08 -18.04
N ARG A 284 18.32 -1.32 -19.23
CA ARG A 284 19.13 -1.46 -20.45
C ARG A 284 19.93 -0.20 -20.76
N ARG A 285 19.38 1.00 -20.57
CA ARG A 285 20.10 2.27 -20.79
C ARG A 285 21.24 2.45 -19.79
N LEU A 286 21.01 2.15 -18.51
CA LEU A 286 22.03 2.27 -17.47
C LEU A 286 23.20 1.32 -17.74
N ARG A 287 22.92 0.08 -18.14
CA ARG A 287 23.95 -0.93 -18.47
C ARG A 287 24.73 -0.62 -19.75
N ASN A 288 24.12 -0.01 -20.75
CA ASN A 288 24.80 0.34 -21.99
C ASN A 288 25.79 1.52 -21.83
N ASN A 289 25.62 2.35 -20.79
CA ASN A 289 26.54 3.43 -20.47
C ASN A 289 27.79 2.96 -19.68
N GLU A 290 27.96 1.66 -19.47
CA GLU A 290 29.13 1.05 -18.82
C GLU A 290 30.10 0.40 -19.83
N ARG A 291 29.77 0.44 -21.11
CA ARG A 291 30.65 0.05 -22.22
C ARG A 291 31.21 1.29 -22.90
#